data_d153bc5fee04cfb237a3a98c85c83cea
#
_entry.id   d153bc5fee04cfb237a3a98c85c83cea
#
_cell.length_a   1.000
_cell.length_b   1.000
_cell.length_c   1.000
_cell.angle_alpha   90.00
_cell.angle_beta   90.00
_cell.angle_gamma   90.00
#
_symmetry.space_group_name_H-M   'P 1'
#
loop_
_entity.id
_entity.type
_entity.pdbx_description
1 polymer ?
#
loop_
_entity_poly.entity_id
_entity_poly.type
_entity_poly.pdbx_seq_one_letter_code
_entity_poly.pdbx_strand_id
1 'polypeptide(L)'
;MTILTRKLGQTGLEVSAIGLGCWAIGGPFLLCGMQDGWGEVDDDESARAINRAVELGITFFDTADVYGTGRSERVLGRALRDRRDAVVIATKFGYTYDEARKEITGTDTSAAYVQRACEASLARLGTDYIDLYQLHVGDVDTAAEDVFAALESLVDKGMIRSYGWSTDDQERARRLAGRRGAAAVQFAVNVLSDAPGMIEVCGETELAGLARSPLAMGLLTGKFTAESRLPADDVRASGHSWVNYFRDGRPDRDSLDRLAAIREILTSAGRSLAQGALAWILARGDQMIPIPGFKSIAQVEENAAALDRGPLAPDQMGEIDALLAR
;
A
#
# COMPACT_ATOMS: atom_id res chain seq x y z
N MET A 1 -22.24 -7.09 -11.92
CA MET A 1 -22.12 -5.76 -11.28
C MET A 1 -20.91 -5.09 -11.85
N THR A 2 -20.98 -3.79 -12.16
CA THR A 2 -19.81 -3.04 -12.60
C THR A 2 -19.00 -2.68 -11.33
N ILE A 3 -17.76 -3.13 -11.28
CA ILE A 3 -16.87 -2.84 -10.14
C ILE A 3 -16.47 -1.36 -10.20
N LEU A 4 -16.42 -0.71 -9.03
CA LEU A 4 -15.93 0.66 -8.90
C LEU A 4 -14.45 0.70 -9.30
N THR A 5 -14.09 1.57 -10.24
CA THR A 5 -12.73 1.76 -10.74
C THR A 5 -12.17 3.15 -10.43
N ARG A 6 -10.86 3.30 -10.54
CA ARG A 6 -10.10 4.55 -10.42
C ARG A 6 -9.04 4.63 -11.52
N LYS A 7 -8.72 5.84 -11.95
CA LYS A 7 -7.61 6.07 -12.87
C LYS A 7 -6.29 6.03 -12.11
N LEU A 8 -5.29 5.34 -12.65
CA LEU A 8 -3.93 5.39 -12.14
C LEU A 8 -3.21 6.63 -12.71
N GLY A 9 -3.46 7.78 -12.11
CA GLY A 9 -2.95 9.06 -12.60
C GLY A 9 -3.31 9.30 -14.06
N GLN A 10 -2.36 9.81 -14.82
CA GLN A 10 -2.50 10.11 -16.27
C GLN A 10 -2.07 8.96 -17.19
N THR A 11 -1.90 7.75 -16.68
CA THR A 11 -1.43 6.60 -17.48
C THR A 11 -2.42 6.06 -18.50
N GLY A 12 -3.70 6.43 -18.38
CA GLY A 12 -4.80 5.82 -19.12
C GLY A 12 -5.24 4.45 -18.58
N LEU A 13 -4.55 3.91 -17.55
CA LEU A 13 -4.95 2.66 -16.90
C LEU A 13 -6.07 2.92 -15.88
N GLU A 14 -7.09 2.07 -15.93
CA GLU A 14 -8.11 1.96 -14.89
C GLU A 14 -7.85 0.73 -14.04
N VAL A 15 -7.95 0.89 -12.72
CA VAL A 15 -7.78 -0.17 -11.74
C VAL A 15 -9.00 -0.27 -10.84
N SER A 16 -9.20 -1.40 -10.17
CA SER A 16 -10.21 -1.49 -9.10
C SER A 16 -9.97 -0.39 -8.06
N ALA A 17 -11.04 0.25 -7.57
CA ALA A 17 -10.93 1.37 -6.63
C ALA A 17 -10.31 0.98 -5.28
N ILE A 18 -10.18 -0.31 -5.01
CA ILE A 18 -9.39 -0.88 -3.91
C ILE A 18 -8.34 -1.79 -4.54
N GLY A 19 -7.08 -1.58 -4.19
CA GLY A 19 -5.99 -2.51 -4.50
C GLY A 19 -5.71 -3.43 -3.32
N LEU A 20 -4.64 -4.23 -3.40
CA LEU A 20 -4.15 -5.06 -2.30
C LEU A 20 -2.66 -4.82 -2.02
N GLY A 21 -2.33 -4.57 -0.75
CA GLY A 21 -0.95 -4.44 -0.27
C GLY A 21 -0.36 -5.79 0.09
N CYS A 22 0.76 -6.13 -0.54
CA CYS A 22 1.40 -7.43 -0.42
C CYS A 22 2.53 -7.48 0.63
N TRP A 23 2.63 -6.50 1.52
CA TRP A 23 3.66 -6.50 2.56
C TRP A 23 3.53 -7.72 3.49
N ALA A 24 2.33 -8.02 3.96
CA ALA A 24 2.12 -9.09 4.92
C ALA A 24 2.47 -10.49 4.37
N ILE A 25 2.32 -10.72 3.06
CA ILE A 25 2.67 -11.99 2.43
C ILE A 25 4.19 -12.16 2.17
N GLY A 26 4.99 -11.11 2.41
CA GLY A 26 6.45 -11.19 2.39
C GLY A 26 7.02 -12.05 3.51
N GLY A 27 6.29 -12.20 4.62
CA GLY A 27 6.77 -12.92 5.80
C GLY A 27 7.80 -12.12 6.60
N PRO A 28 8.59 -12.80 7.48
CA PRO A 28 9.52 -12.14 8.38
C PRO A 28 10.79 -11.65 7.65
N PHE A 29 11.23 -10.44 7.99
CA PHE A 29 12.53 -9.86 7.64
C PHE A 29 12.90 -8.78 8.67
N LEU A 30 14.11 -8.26 8.60
CA LEU A 30 14.66 -7.33 9.60
C LEU A 30 14.97 -5.96 8.99
N LEU A 31 14.74 -4.92 9.76
CA LEU A 31 15.23 -3.55 9.53
C LEU A 31 16.00 -3.10 10.78
N CYS A 32 17.29 -2.79 10.61
CA CYS A 32 18.18 -2.43 11.73
C CYS A 32 18.17 -3.47 12.88
N GLY A 33 18.15 -4.76 12.55
CA GLY A 33 18.09 -5.85 13.51
C GLY A 33 16.72 -6.06 14.21
N MET A 34 15.74 -5.22 13.91
CA MET A 34 14.37 -5.34 14.46
C MET A 34 13.42 -5.97 13.42
N GLN A 35 12.42 -6.70 13.91
CA GLN A 35 11.41 -7.33 13.06
C GLN A 35 10.63 -6.29 12.25
N ASP A 36 10.57 -6.45 10.92
CA ASP A 36 9.85 -5.56 9.99
C ASP A 36 8.81 -6.32 9.13
N GLY A 37 8.55 -7.57 9.43
CA GLY A 37 7.53 -8.39 8.79
C GLY A 37 6.35 -8.68 9.71
N TRP A 38 5.35 -9.39 9.16
CA TRP A 38 4.09 -9.71 9.84
C TRP A 38 4.06 -11.14 10.40
N GLY A 39 5.22 -11.69 10.78
CA GLY A 39 5.38 -13.07 11.21
C GLY A 39 5.29 -14.07 10.04
N GLU A 40 5.20 -15.36 10.37
CA GLU A 40 5.17 -16.43 9.37
C GLU A 40 3.94 -16.37 8.46
N VAL A 41 4.14 -16.76 7.20
CA VAL A 41 3.12 -16.78 6.15
C VAL A 41 3.22 -18.06 5.32
N ASP A 42 2.09 -18.52 4.83
CA ASP A 42 1.97 -19.63 3.89
C ASP A 42 1.85 -19.08 2.47
N ASP A 43 2.81 -19.44 1.61
CA ASP A 43 2.87 -18.95 0.22
C ASP A 43 1.71 -19.50 -0.62
N ASP A 44 1.23 -20.70 -0.33
CA ASP A 44 0.12 -21.29 -1.08
C ASP A 44 -1.22 -20.68 -0.67
N GLU A 45 -1.41 -20.38 0.62
CA GLU A 45 -2.55 -19.57 1.08
C GLU A 45 -2.51 -18.17 0.47
N SER A 46 -1.35 -17.53 0.46
CA SER A 46 -1.15 -16.22 -0.16
C SER A 46 -1.49 -16.23 -1.65
N ALA A 47 -1.03 -17.27 -2.38
CA ALA A 47 -1.34 -17.41 -3.82
C ALA A 47 -2.84 -17.66 -4.06
N ARG A 48 -3.50 -18.48 -3.24
CA ARG A 48 -4.96 -18.67 -3.30
C ARG A 48 -5.71 -17.37 -3.04
N ALA A 49 -5.28 -16.58 -2.05
CA ALA A 49 -5.87 -15.29 -1.73
C ALA A 49 -5.71 -14.27 -2.88
N ILE A 50 -4.53 -14.22 -3.53
CA ILE A 50 -4.29 -13.37 -4.70
C ILE A 50 -5.22 -13.78 -5.86
N ASN A 51 -5.32 -15.07 -6.17
CA ASN A 51 -6.21 -15.55 -7.22
C ASN A 51 -7.67 -15.21 -6.91
N ARG A 52 -8.09 -15.40 -5.65
CA ARG A 52 -9.43 -15.02 -5.19
C ARG A 52 -9.70 -13.53 -5.35
N ALA A 53 -8.71 -12.66 -5.09
CA ALA A 53 -8.81 -11.23 -5.32
C ALA A 53 -9.15 -10.89 -6.79
N VAL A 54 -8.43 -11.51 -7.72
CA VAL A 54 -8.69 -11.32 -9.16
C VAL A 54 -10.09 -11.78 -9.55
N GLU A 55 -10.56 -12.92 -9.01
CA GLU A 55 -11.94 -13.41 -9.23
C GLU A 55 -13.00 -12.44 -8.71
N LEU A 56 -12.70 -11.71 -7.64
CA LEU A 56 -13.56 -10.66 -7.06
C LEU A 56 -13.42 -9.31 -7.76
N GLY A 57 -12.59 -9.23 -8.80
CA GLY A 57 -12.39 -8.05 -9.62
C GLY A 57 -11.36 -7.05 -9.12
N ILE A 58 -10.54 -7.42 -8.13
CA ILE A 58 -9.36 -6.62 -7.76
C ILE A 58 -8.33 -6.75 -8.89
N THR A 59 -7.88 -5.60 -9.39
CA THR A 59 -6.93 -5.53 -10.51
C THR A 59 -5.62 -4.83 -10.14
N PHE A 60 -5.49 -4.27 -8.93
CA PHE A 60 -4.30 -3.54 -8.49
C PHE A 60 -3.61 -4.23 -7.31
N PHE A 61 -2.33 -4.56 -7.46
CA PHE A 61 -1.49 -5.20 -6.44
C PHE A 61 -0.24 -4.37 -6.18
N ASP A 62 0.00 -4.00 -4.92
CA ASP A 62 1.17 -3.23 -4.49
C ASP A 62 2.11 -4.10 -3.67
N THR A 63 3.35 -4.26 -4.10
CA THR A 63 4.41 -4.98 -3.42
C THR A 63 5.67 -4.12 -3.27
N ALA A 64 6.79 -4.70 -2.86
CA ALA A 64 8.13 -4.10 -2.90
C ALA A 64 9.20 -5.19 -2.95
N ASP A 65 10.36 -4.85 -3.49
CA ASP A 65 11.55 -5.71 -3.56
C ASP A 65 12.02 -6.14 -2.16
N VAL A 66 11.88 -5.26 -1.17
CA VAL A 66 12.31 -5.49 0.22
C VAL A 66 11.34 -6.35 1.03
N TYR A 67 10.08 -6.52 0.64
CA TYR A 67 9.10 -7.30 1.40
C TYR A 67 9.47 -8.78 1.44
N GLY A 68 9.94 -9.21 2.63
CA GLY A 68 10.53 -10.53 2.81
C GLY A 68 11.76 -10.75 1.92
N THR A 69 12.50 -9.68 1.60
CA THR A 69 13.68 -9.67 0.73
C THR A 69 13.43 -10.39 -0.61
N GLY A 70 12.39 -9.93 -1.32
CA GLY A 70 11.97 -10.44 -2.63
C GLY A 70 10.92 -11.56 -2.60
N ARG A 71 10.58 -12.11 -1.42
CA ARG A 71 9.58 -13.19 -1.32
C ARG A 71 8.20 -12.76 -1.81
N SER A 72 7.74 -11.56 -1.41
CA SER A 72 6.43 -11.04 -1.82
C SER A 72 6.28 -10.94 -3.34
N GLU A 73 7.31 -10.45 -4.05
CA GLU A 73 7.31 -10.39 -5.51
C GLU A 73 7.27 -11.79 -6.14
N ARG A 74 8.02 -12.77 -5.61
CA ARG A 74 7.99 -14.17 -6.11
C ARG A 74 6.62 -14.82 -5.94
N VAL A 75 5.97 -14.63 -4.78
CA VAL A 75 4.63 -15.17 -4.51
C VAL A 75 3.62 -14.53 -5.44
N LEU A 76 3.65 -13.19 -5.58
CA LEU A 76 2.74 -12.45 -6.46
C LEU A 76 2.92 -12.87 -7.92
N GLY A 77 4.17 -12.90 -8.43
CA GLY A 77 4.48 -13.29 -9.80
C GLY A 77 4.04 -14.73 -10.11
N ARG A 78 4.27 -15.68 -9.18
CA ARG A 78 3.80 -17.07 -9.30
C ARG A 78 2.27 -17.13 -9.41
N ALA A 79 1.57 -16.41 -8.55
CA ALA A 79 0.10 -16.44 -8.49
C ALA A 79 -0.56 -15.80 -9.73
N LEU A 80 0.06 -14.78 -10.32
CA LEU A 80 -0.49 -14.00 -11.43
C LEU A 80 0.07 -14.36 -12.81
N ARG A 81 0.92 -15.40 -12.91
CA ARG A 81 1.60 -15.78 -14.16
C ARG A 81 0.67 -15.84 -15.37
N ASP A 82 -0.46 -16.52 -15.22
CA ASP A 82 -1.42 -16.75 -16.31
C ASP A 82 -2.45 -15.62 -16.44
N ARG A 83 -2.33 -14.57 -15.64
CA ARG A 83 -3.27 -13.43 -15.57
C ARG A 83 -2.57 -12.08 -15.58
N ARG A 84 -1.28 -12.03 -15.98
CA ARG A 84 -0.45 -10.82 -15.91
C ARG A 84 -1.08 -9.62 -16.60
N ASP A 85 -1.69 -9.82 -17.76
CA ASP A 85 -2.30 -8.76 -18.56
C ASP A 85 -3.65 -8.26 -18.00
N ALA A 86 -4.25 -9.00 -17.07
CA ALA A 86 -5.52 -8.63 -16.43
C ALA A 86 -5.33 -7.77 -15.17
N VAL A 87 -4.08 -7.50 -14.76
CA VAL A 87 -3.76 -6.83 -13.49
C VAL A 87 -2.69 -5.76 -13.68
N VAL A 88 -2.68 -4.82 -12.75
CA VAL A 88 -1.66 -3.78 -12.60
C VAL A 88 -0.82 -4.11 -11.39
N ILE A 89 0.48 -4.28 -11.57
CA ILE A 89 1.44 -4.57 -10.50
C ILE A 89 2.28 -3.33 -10.22
N ALA A 90 2.21 -2.87 -8.98
CA ALA A 90 3.10 -1.86 -8.43
C ALA A 90 4.17 -2.55 -7.56
N THR A 91 5.44 -2.20 -7.76
CA THR A 91 6.53 -2.59 -6.86
C THR A 91 7.43 -1.39 -6.56
N LYS A 92 8.37 -1.56 -5.63
CA LYS A 92 9.18 -0.46 -5.11
C LYS A 92 10.64 -0.84 -5.05
N PHE A 93 11.52 0.19 -5.01
CA PHE A 93 12.98 0.07 -4.91
C PHE A 93 13.56 1.17 -4.03
N GLY A 94 14.84 1.05 -3.70
CA GLY A 94 15.61 2.07 -2.99
C GLY A 94 16.27 1.54 -1.72
N TYR A 95 15.73 0.50 -1.12
CA TYR A 95 16.41 -0.23 -0.05
C TYR A 95 17.35 -1.28 -0.65
N THR A 96 18.50 -1.46 0.00
CA THR A 96 19.39 -2.60 -0.23
C THR A 96 19.16 -3.64 0.86
N TYR A 97 19.31 -4.92 0.55
CA TYR A 97 19.08 -5.99 1.52
C TYR A 97 19.97 -7.21 1.24
N ASP A 98 20.18 -7.99 2.30
CA ASP A 98 20.81 -9.31 2.24
C ASP A 98 19.70 -10.37 2.31
N GLU A 99 19.52 -11.10 1.20
CA GLU A 99 18.46 -12.13 1.10
C GLU A 99 18.72 -13.33 2.03
N ALA A 100 19.97 -13.72 2.24
CA ALA A 100 20.31 -14.85 3.09
C ALA A 100 20.06 -14.55 4.57
N ARG A 101 20.31 -13.30 4.97
CA ARG A 101 20.05 -12.80 6.33
C ARG A 101 18.62 -12.31 6.52
N LYS A 102 17.86 -12.13 5.43
CA LYS A 102 16.55 -11.47 5.40
C LYS A 102 16.58 -10.11 6.10
N GLU A 103 17.54 -9.28 5.77
CA GLU A 103 17.76 -8.02 6.46
C GLU A 103 17.99 -6.88 5.48
N ILE A 104 17.33 -5.72 5.74
CA ILE A 104 17.61 -4.46 5.05
C ILE A 104 18.98 -3.97 5.51
N THR A 105 19.86 -3.66 4.56
CA THR A 105 21.26 -3.27 4.82
C THR A 105 21.55 -1.79 4.60
N GLY A 106 20.64 -1.07 3.94
CA GLY A 106 20.80 0.34 3.64
C GLY A 106 19.89 0.83 2.53
N THR A 107 20.34 1.88 1.84
CA THR A 107 19.63 2.49 0.70
C THR A 107 20.62 2.76 -0.44
N ASP A 108 20.16 2.60 -1.70
CA ASP A 108 20.88 3.02 -2.90
C ASP A 108 19.86 3.48 -3.93
N THR A 109 20.04 4.70 -4.44
CA THR A 109 19.18 5.29 -5.47
C THR A 109 19.98 5.74 -6.69
N SER A 110 21.23 5.30 -6.81
CA SER A 110 22.04 5.54 -8.00
C SER A 110 21.36 4.98 -9.25
N ALA A 111 21.54 5.63 -10.40
CA ALA A 111 20.94 5.19 -11.68
C ALA A 111 21.30 3.71 -12.00
N ALA A 112 22.52 3.29 -11.68
CA ALA A 112 22.96 1.92 -11.86
C ALA A 112 22.21 0.94 -10.92
N TYR A 113 21.91 1.35 -9.68
CA TYR A 113 21.11 0.54 -8.76
C TYR A 113 19.65 0.47 -9.20
N VAL A 114 19.04 1.61 -9.58
CA VAL A 114 17.66 1.68 -10.06
C VAL A 114 17.42 0.67 -11.19
N GLN A 115 18.35 0.60 -12.17
CA GLN A 115 18.25 -0.35 -13.25
C GLN A 115 18.37 -1.80 -12.76
N ARG A 116 19.40 -2.13 -11.98
CA ARG A 116 19.61 -3.50 -11.45
C ARG A 116 18.45 -3.96 -10.58
N ALA A 117 17.91 -3.09 -9.73
CA ALA A 117 16.77 -3.39 -8.87
C ALA A 117 15.51 -3.68 -9.72
N CYS A 118 15.29 -2.90 -10.80
CA CYS A 118 14.18 -3.14 -11.74
C CYS A 118 14.32 -4.51 -12.42
N GLU A 119 15.49 -4.84 -12.97
CA GLU A 119 15.79 -6.13 -13.60
C GLU A 119 15.55 -7.30 -12.63
N ALA A 120 15.98 -7.14 -11.38
CA ALA A 120 15.79 -8.14 -10.34
C ALA A 120 14.30 -8.30 -9.95
N SER A 121 13.54 -7.21 -9.86
CA SER A 121 12.08 -7.26 -9.63
C SER A 121 11.33 -7.91 -10.78
N LEU A 122 11.67 -7.60 -12.04
CA LEU A 122 11.11 -8.27 -13.23
C LEU A 122 11.35 -9.78 -13.19
N ALA A 123 12.57 -10.21 -12.84
CA ALA A 123 12.92 -11.62 -12.72
C ALA A 123 12.11 -12.31 -11.59
N ARG A 124 11.94 -11.68 -10.42
CA ARG A 124 11.16 -12.25 -9.31
C ARG A 124 9.66 -12.31 -9.61
N LEU A 125 9.13 -11.28 -10.27
CA LEU A 125 7.73 -11.22 -10.71
C LEU A 125 7.45 -12.14 -11.92
N GLY A 126 8.49 -12.55 -12.67
CA GLY A 126 8.35 -13.39 -13.85
C GLY A 126 7.61 -12.69 -15.00
N THR A 127 7.92 -11.42 -15.23
CA THR A 127 7.27 -10.56 -16.24
C THR A 127 8.30 -9.66 -16.92
N ASP A 128 7.96 -9.18 -18.12
CA ASP A 128 8.84 -8.30 -18.90
C ASP A 128 8.63 -6.80 -18.59
N TYR A 129 7.57 -6.46 -17.84
CA TYR A 129 7.27 -5.08 -17.49
C TYR A 129 6.63 -4.96 -16.09
N ILE A 130 6.87 -3.81 -15.44
CA ILE A 130 6.20 -3.37 -14.22
C ILE A 130 5.26 -2.22 -14.60
N ASP A 131 4.01 -2.22 -14.09
CA ASP A 131 3.06 -1.16 -14.43
C ASP A 131 3.37 0.13 -13.66
N LEU A 132 3.70 0.04 -12.37
CA LEU A 132 4.08 1.18 -11.53
C LEU A 132 5.32 0.85 -10.69
N TYR A 133 6.42 1.56 -10.94
CA TYR A 133 7.68 1.38 -10.20
C TYR A 133 7.93 2.56 -9.27
N GLN A 134 7.98 2.33 -7.96
CA GLN A 134 7.95 3.41 -6.97
C GLN A 134 9.28 3.53 -6.22
N LEU A 135 9.75 4.78 -6.05
CA LEU A 135 10.80 5.07 -5.09
C LEU A 135 10.26 4.85 -3.66
N HIS A 136 10.96 4.01 -2.87
CA HIS A 136 10.48 3.57 -1.54
C HIS A 136 11.15 4.35 -0.38
N VAL A 137 12.20 5.08 -0.68
CA VAL A 137 12.97 5.83 0.33
C VAL A 137 12.70 7.33 0.23
N GLY A 138 12.75 8.00 1.38
CA GLY A 138 12.45 9.42 1.48
C GLY A 138 13.66 10.33 1.32
N ASP A 139 14.84 9.93 1.75
CA ASP A 139 16.02 10.80 1.82
C ASP A 139 16.84 10.75 0.52
N VAL A 140 16.28 11.37 -0.54
CA VAL A 140 16.93 11.49 -1.85
C VAL A 140 16.83 12.91 -2.43
N ASP A 141 16.55 13.90 -1.60
CA ASP A 141 16.20 15.26 -2.06
C ASP A 141 17.26 15.88 -2.98
N THR A 142 18.54 15.62 -2.72
CA THR A 142 19.66 16.11 -3.55
C THR A 142 19.89 15.31 -4.83
N ALA A 143 19.44 14.06 -4.88
CA ALA A 143 19.62 13.16 -6.02
C ALA A 143 18.32 12.84 -6.77
N ALA A 144 17.19 13.46 -6.39
CA ALA A 144 15.89 13.09 -6.95
C ALA A 144 15.81 13.28 -8.47
N GLU A 145 16.47 14.27 -9.05
CA GLU A 145 16.49 14.47 -10.50
C GLU A 145 17.20 13.34 -11.23
N ASP A 146 18.30 12.82 -10.69
CA ASP A 146 19.02 11.67 -11.25
C ASP A 146 18.17 10.40 -11.15
N VAL A 147 17.42 10.23 -10.06
CA VAL A 147 16.46 9.13 -9.88
C VAL A 147 15.35 9.21 -10.92
N PHE A 148 14.75 10.40 -11.12
CA PHE A 148 13.69 10.59 -12.12
C PHE A 148 14.21 10.33 -13.53
N ALA A 149 15.40 10.82 -13.87
CA ALA A 149 16.01 10.53 -15.17
C ALA A 149 16.24 9.02 -15.41
N ALA A 150 16.66 8.30 -14.36
CA ALA A 150 16.81 6.85 -14.43
C ALA A 150 15.44 6.15 -14.64
N LEU A 151 14.39 6.57 -13.92
CA LEU A 151 13.04 6.04 -14.09
C LEU A 151 12.46 6.33 -15.48
N GLU A 152 12.63 7.53 -16.00
CA GLU A 152 12.22 7.91 -17.35
C GLU A 152 12.96 7.06 -18.43
N SER A 153 14.23 6.75 -18.19
CA SER A 153 14.97 5.82 -19.05
C SER A 153 14.41 4.39 -19.03
N LEU A 154 13.93 3.91 -17.87
CA LEU A 154 13.26 2.60 -17.78
C LEU A 154 11.89 2.60 -18.49
N VAL A 155 11.16 3.73 -18.47
CA VAL A 155 9.94 3.91 -19.28
C VAL A 155 10.26 3.82 -20.78
N ASP A 156 11.32 4.50 -21.24
CA ASP A 156 11.75 4.47 -22.65
C ASP A 156 12.15 3.07 -23.12
N LYS A 157 12.73 2.27 -22.22
CA LYS A 157 13.09 0.87 -22.47
C LYS A 157 11.90 -0.09 -22.43
N GLY A 158 10.73 0.39 -21.99
CA GLY A 158 9.53 -0.43 -21.81
C GLY A 158 9.60 -1.40 -20.61
N MET A 159 10.60 -1.26 -19.73
CA MET A 159 10.75 -2.09 -18.54
C MET A 159 9.73 -1.71 -17.45
N ILE A 160 9.33 -0.45 -17.41
CA ILE A 160 8.24 0.05 -16.57
C ILE A 160 7.26 0.87 -17.42
N ARG A 161 5.98 0.87 -17.07
CA ARG A 161 4.97 1.69 -17.76
C ARG A 161 4.87 3.08 -17.17
N SER A 162 5.01 3.17 -15.85
CA SER A 162 4.94 4.41 -15.08
C SER A 162 5.74 4.31 -13.79
N TYR A 163 5.92 5.44 -13.11
CA TYR A 163 6.61 5.47 -11.85
C TYR A 163 5.92 6.37 -10.82
N GLY A 164 6.33 6.25 -9.56
CA GLY A 164 5.80 7.01 -8.45
C GLY A 164 6.78 7.13 -7.29
N TRP A 165 6.32 7.70 -6.19
CA TRP A 165 7.09 7.86 -4.95
C TRP A 165 6.24 7.50 -3.73
N SER A 166 6.78 6.66 -2.84
CA SER A 166 6.20 6.42 -1.53
C SER A 166 6.75 7.46 -0.54
N THR A 167 5.95 8.51 -0.28
CA THR A 167 6.33 9.63 0.58
C THR A 167 5.11 10.28 1.23
N ASP A 168 5.25 10.76 2.47
CA ASP A 168 4.24 11.57 3.17
C ASP A 168 4.52 13.09 3.03
N ASP A 169 5.54 13.46 2.26
CA ASP A 169 5.98 14.84 2.05
C ASP A 169 5.33 15.42 0.80
N GLN A 170 4.56 16.52 0.98
CA GLN A 170 3.84 17.18 -0.10
C GLN A 170 4.76 17.80 -1.16
N GLU A 171 5.92 18.34 -0.76
CA GLU A 171 6.85 18.96 -1.71
C GLU A 171 7.50 17.90 -2.60
N ARG A 172 7.88 16.75 -2.01
CA ARG A 172 8.36 15.59 -2.76
C ARG A 172 7.31 15.07 -3.74
N ALA A 173 6.05 14.99 -3.30
CA ALA A 173 4.94 14.60 -4.18
C ALA A 173 4.77 15.59 -5.34
N ARG A 174 4.82 16.90 -5.09
CA ARG A 174 4.74 17.93 -6.14
C ARG A 174 5.88 17.85 -7.15
N ARG A 175 7.05 17.33 -6.80
CA ARG A 175 8.16 17.13 -7.76
C ARG A 175 7.86 16.09 -8.84
N LEU A 176 6.86 15.24 -8.65
CA LEU A 176 6.36 14.31 -9.68
C LEU A 176 5.44 14.99 -10.70
N ALA A 177 4.84 16.13 -10.35
CA ALA A 177 3.84 16.78 -11.17
C ALA A 177 4.37 17.12 -12.58
N GLY A 178 3.60 16.75 -13.61
CA GLY A 178 3.91 17.03 -15.00
C GLY A 178 5.10 16.28 -15.58
N ARG A 179 5.73 15.36 -14.83
CA ARG A 179 6.82 14.53 -15.35
C ARG A 179 6.27 13.40 -16.20
N ARG A 180 6.97 13.11 -17.28
CA ARG A 180 6.61 12.03 -18.19
C ARG A 180 6.73 10.67 -17.49
N GLY A 181 5.63 9.95 -17.41
CA GLY A 181 5.55 8.65 -16.76
C GLY A 181 5.29 8.68 -15.26
N ALA A 182 5.29 9.84 -14.60
CA ALA A 182 4.85 9.94 -13.22
C ALA A 182 3.34 9.70 -13.11
N ALA A 183 2.91 8.83 -12.19
CA ALA A 183 1.53 8.36 -12.12
C ALA A 183 0.93 8.40 -10.70
N ALA A 184 1.72 8.20 -9.66
CA ALA A 184 1.19 8.00 -8.33
C ALA A 184 2.12 8.50 -7.23
N VAL A 185 1.52 8.86 -6.11
CA VAL A 185 2.21 9.01 -4.83
C VAL A 185 1.56 8.07 -3.81
N GLN A 186 2.38 7.38 -3.02
CA GLN A 186 1.89 6.48 -1.97
C GLN A 186 2.20 7.07 -0.59
N PHE A 187 1.17 7.26 0.22
CA PHE A 187 1.29 7.88 1.54
C PHE A 187 0.38 7.25 2.59
N ALA A 188 0.70 7.47 3.87
CA ALA A 188 -0.09 6.96 4.98
C ALA A 188 -1.38 7.78 5.13
N VAL A 189 -2.53 7.11 5.04
CA VAL A 189 -3.82 7.74 5.31
C VAL A 189 -4.86 6.70 5.71
N ASN A 190 -5.61 7.01 6.75
CA ASN A 190 -6.78 6.25 7.19
C ASN A 190 -7.68 7.14 8.06
N VAL A 191 -8.84 6.62 8.47
CA VAL A 191 -9.82 7.40 9.23
C VAL A 191 -9.33 7.93 10.58
N LEU A 192 -8.29 7.33 11.19
CA LEU A 192 -7.68 7.83 12.44
C LEU A 192 -6.52 8.81 12.19
N SER A 193 -5.94 8.80 11.00
CA SER A 193 -4.82 9.67 10.59
C SER A 193 -5.05 10.15 9.17
N ASP A 194 -5.68 11.31 9.04
CA ASP A 194 -5.97 11.95 7.76
C ASP A 194 -4.73 12.65 7.19
N ALA A 195 -4.71 12.85 5.88
CA ALA A 195 -3.63 13.51 5.15
C ALA A 195 -4.20 14.51 4.09
N PRO A 196 -4.98 15.52 4.52
CA PRO A 196 -5.69 16.41 3.57
C PRO A 196 -4.75 17.08 2.59
N GLY A 197 -3.58 17.54 3.01
CA GLY A 197 -2.62 18.20 2.12
C GLY A 197 -2.03 17.25 1.06
N MET A 198 -1.81 15.96 1.36
CA MET A 198 -1.39 14.99 0.35
C MET A 198 -2.51 14.68 -0.64
N ILE A 199 -3.76 14.60 -0.16
CA ILE A 199 -4.94 14.38 -1.01
C ILE A 199 -5.15 15.57 -1.96
N GLU A 200 -4.96 16.80 -1.46
CA GLU A 200 -5.00 18.02 -2.27
C GLU A 200 -3.93 18.01 -3.37
N VAL A 201 -2.69 17.66 -3.03
CA VAL A 201 -1.60 17.51 -4.02
C VAL A 201 -1.98 16.50 -5.10
N CYS A 202 -2.57 15.35 -4.76
CA CYS A 202 -3.02 14.38 -5.75
C CYS A 202 -4.08 14.97 -6.70
N GLY A 203 -5.03 15.77 -6.16
CA GLY A 203 -6.05 16.44 -6.97
C GLY A 203 -5.47 17.50 -7.89
N GLU A 204 -4.53 18.33 -7.41
CA GLU A 204 -3.87 19.39 -8.17
C GLU A 204 -2.96 18.86 -9.29
N THR A 205 -2.31 17.72 -9.05
CA THR A 205 -1.27 17.16 -9.94
C THR A 205 -1.75 15.99 -10.79
N GLU A 206 -3.01 15.59 -10.63
CA GLU A 206 -3.62 14.42 -11.30
C GLU A 206 -2.85 13.11 -11.07
N LEU A 207 -2.13 13.01 -9.94
CA LEU A 207 -1.49 11.78 -9.49
C LEU A 207 -2.49 10.90 -8.74
N ALA A 208 -2.40 9.58 -8.91
CA ALA A 208 -3.13 8.65 -8.06
C ALA A 208 -2.55 8.67 -6.63
N GLY A 209 -3.43 8.78 -5.63
CA GLY A 209 -3.09 8.71 -4.21
C GLY A 209 -3.25 7.27 -3.71
N LEU A 210 -2.14 6.53 -3.58
CA LEU A 210 -2.17 5.18 -3.04
C LEU A 210 -2.15 5.24 -1.52
N ALA A 211 -3.29 4.91 -0.89
CA ALA A 211 -3.43 4.97 0.56
C ALA A 211 -2.80 3.73 1.22
N ARG A 212 -1.56 3.85 1.73
CA ARG A 212 -0.94 2.82 2.56
C ARG A 212 -1.45 2.88 4.00
N SER A 213 -1.40 1.76 4.71
CA SER A 213 -1.95 1.60 6.07
C SER A 213 -3.43 1.99 6.20
N PRO A 214 -4.30 1.68 5.22
CA PRO A 214 -5.70 2.10 5.21
C PRO A 214 -6.51 1.54 6.38
N LEU A 215 -6.05 0.44 6.96
CA LEU A 215 -6.65 -0.23 8.11
C LEU A 215 -5.87 0.00 9.43
N ALA A 216 -5.02 1.06 9.51
CA ALA A 216 -4.23 1.39 10.69
C ALA A 216 -3.49 0.16 11.26
N MET A 217 -2.73 -0.54 10.40
CA MET A 217 -2.03 -1.79 10.74
C MET A 217 -2.97 -2.89 11.29
N GLY A 218 -4.23 -2.87 10.87
CA GLY A 218 -5.24 -3.84 11.28
C GLY A 218 -6.07 -3.42 12.50
N LEU A 219 -5.81 -2.27 13.13
CA LEU A 219 -6.63 -1.76 14.25
C LEU A 219 -8.08 -1.54 13.82
N LEU A 220 -8.29 -1.00 12.63
CA LEU A 220 -9.60 -0.71 12.03
C LEU A 220 -10.39 -1.95 11.58
N THR A 221 -9.89 -3.16 11.81
CA THR A 221 -10.68 -4.40 11.63
C THR A 221 -11.55 -4.71 12.84
N GLY A 222 -11.32 -4.03 13.98
CA GLY A 222 -12.08 -4.22 15.22
C GLY A 222 -11.74 -5.49 16.01
N LYS A 223 -10.74 -6.27 15.60
CA LYS A 223 -10.33 -7.52 16.28
C LYS A 223 -9.48 -7.28 17.53
N PHE A 224 -8.98 -6.06 17.74
CA PHE A 224 -8.12 -5.73 18.87
C PHE A 224 -8.89 -5.03 19.98
N THR A 225 -8.58 -5.38 21.22
CA THR A 225 -9.04 -4.76 22.46
C THR A 225 -7.84 -4.28 23.28
N ALA A 226 -8.06 -3.55 24.36
CA ALA A 226 -6.99 -3.07 25.26
C ALA A 226 -6.15 -4.22 25.87
N GLU A 227 -6.73 -5.42 25.97
CA GLU A 227 -6.09 -6.63 26.51
C GLU A 227 -5.27 -7.40 25.46
N SER A 228 -5.45 -7.06 24.16
CA SER A 228 -4.76 -7.76 23.07
C SER A 228 -3.24 -7.67 23.22
N ARG A 229 -2.58 -8.76 22.86
CA ARG A 229 -1.11 -8.89 22.81
C ARG A 229 -0.70 -9.47 21.48
N LEU A 230 0.28 -8.86 20.84
CA LEU A 230 0.88 -9.36 19.61
C LEU A 230 2.15 -10.13 19.94
N PRO A 231 2.47 -11.17 19.16
CA PRO A 231 3.72 -11.93 19.31
C PRO A 231 4.93 -11.05 18.96
N ALA A 232 6.10 -11.40 19.47
CA ALA A 232 7.33 -10.60 19.31
C ALA A 232 7.88 -10.58 17.88
N ASP A 233 7.48 -11.54 17.05
CA ASP A 233 7.84 -11.64 15.63
C ASP A 233 6.90 -10.81 14.71
N ASP A 234 5.96 -10.09 15.27
CA ASP A 234 5.08 -9.16 14.55
C ASP A 234 5.66 -7.75 14.56
N VAL A 235 5.73 -7.10 13.40
CA VAL A 235 6.25 -5.72 13.25
C VAL A 235 5.61 -4.71 14.20
N ARG A 236 4.37 -4.91 14.60
CA ARG A 236 3.66 -4.03 15.54
C ARG A 236 4.16 -4.15 16.99
N ALA A 237 4.97 -5.17 17.28
CA ALA A 237 5.65 -5.35 18.56
C ALA A 237 7.14 -4.97 18.51
N SER A 238 7.66 -4.56 17.34
CA SER A 238 9.09 -4.33 17.11
C SER A 238 9.68 -3.11 17.80
N GLY A 239 8.84 -2.11 18.14
CA GLY A 239 9.32 -0.82 18.69
C GLY A 239 9.81 0.19 17.65
N HIS A 240 9.62 -0.06 16.36
CA HIS A 240 9.89 0.95 15.33
C HIS A 240 9.11 2.24 15.58
N SER A 241 9.76 3.40 15.44
CA SER A 241 9.18 4.72 15.71
C SER A 241 7.99 5.07 14.81
N TRP A 242 7.89 4.44 13.63
CA TRP A 242 6.79 4.64 12.68
C TRP A 242 5.57 3.75 12.94
N VAL A 243 5.64 2.82 13.92
CA VAL A 243 4.48 2.02 14.36
C VAL A 243 3.61 2.89 15.29
N ASN A 244 2.59 3.52 14.75
CA ASN A 244 1.82 4.55 15.47
C ASN A 244 0.60 4.04 16.25
N TYR A 245 0.05 2.86 15.88
CA TYR A 245 -1.21 2.34 16.44
C TYR A 245 -0.99 1.24 17.49
N PHE A 246 0.26 0.88 17.74
CA PHE A 246 0.64 -0.17 18.69
C PHE A 246 1.90 0.27 19.42
N ARG A 247 1.96 -0.08 20.72
CA ARG A 247 3.15 0.12 21.57
C ARG A 247 3.42 -1.16 22.33
N ASP A 248 4.65 -1.67 22.26
CA ASP A 248 5.06 -2.93 22.91
C ASP A 248 4.09 -4.08 22.62
N GLY A 249 3.63 -4.23 21.38
CA GLY A 249 2.70 -5.25 20.95
C GLY A 249 1.27 -5.10 21.50
N ARG A 250 0.89 -3.93 21.99
CA ARG A 250 -0.46 -3.61 22.46
C ARG A 250 -1.08 -2.51 21.61
N PRO A 251 -2.38 -2.56 21.34
CA PRO A 251 -3.07 -1.45 20.71
C PRO A 251 -2.93 -0.17 21.55
N ASP A 252 -2.71 0.95 20.87
CA ASP A 252 -2.70 2.26 21.49
C ASP A 252 -4.11 2.63 21.97
N ARG A 253 -4.22 3.09 23.22
CA ARG A 253 -5.51 3.31 23.86
C ARG A 253 -6.29 4.47 23.24
N ASP A 254 -5.61 5.59 22.96
CA ASP A 254 -6.22 6.74 22.29
C ASP A 254 -6.82 6.35 20.93
N SER A 255 -6.09 5.55 20.18
CA SER A 255 -6.56 5.02 18.89
C SER A 255 -7.79 4.12 19.04
N LEU A 256 -7.87 3.31 20.09
CA LEU A 256 -9.06 2.49 20.39
C LEU A 256 -10.27 3.36 20.79
N ASP A 257 -10.06 4.38 21.61
CA ASP A 257 -11.12 5.29 22.07
C ASP A 257 -11.66 6.11 20.88
N ARG A 258 -10.78 6.62 20.00
CA ARG A 258 -11.17 7.29 18.76
C ARG A 258 -11.92 6.37 17.80
N LEU A 259 -11.49 5.11 17.66
CA LEU A 259 -12.23 4.11 16.86
C LEU A 259 -13.60 3.83 17.45
N ALA A 260 -13.73 3.75 18.78
CA ALA A 260 -15.00 3.54 19.45
C ALA A 260 -15.99 4.68 19.16
N ALA A 261 -15.52 5.93 19.14
CA ALA A 261 -16.35 7.10 18.86
C ALA A 261 -16.99 7.10 17.46
N ILE A 262 -16.29 6.57 16.44
CA ILE A 262 -16.77 6.56 15.05
C ILE A 262 -17.30 5.21 14.58
N ARG A 263 -17.30 4.20 15.45
CA ARG A 263 -17.65 2.81 15.12
C ARG A 263 -19.02 2.68 14.44
N GLU A 264 -20.05 3.32 14.98
CA GLU A 264 -21.42 3.21 14.48
C GLU A 264 -21.54 3.76 13.06
N ILE A 265 -20.83 4.84 12.75
CA ILE A 265 -20.83 5.44 11.42
C ILE A 265 -20.13 4.49 10.42
N LEU A 266 -18.95 3.97 10.78
CA LEU A 266 -18.21 3.05 9.92
C LEU A 266 -18.96 1.75 9.63
N THR A 267 -19.75 1.25 10.62
CA THR A 267 -20.51 0.00 10.45
C THR A 267 -21.93 0.19 9.92
N SER A 268 -22.32 1.43 9.62
CA SER A 268 -23.61 1.73 9.02
C SER A 268 -23.83 1.00 7.70
N ALA A 269 -25.10 0.83 7.31
CA ALA A 269 -25.51 0.11 6.11
C ALA A 269 -24.95 -1.34 6.02
N GLY A 270 -24.68 -1.98 7.16
CA GLY A 270 -24.20 -3.36 7.22
C GLY A 270 -22.77 -3.57 6.79
N ARG A 271 -21.92 -2.53 6.84
CA ARG A 271 -20.47 -2.65 6.63
C ARG A 271 -19.79 -3.30 7.83
N SER A 272 -18.70 -4.02 7.61
CA SER A 272 -17.73 -4.26 8.69
C SER A 272 -16.91 -3.00 8.97
N LEU A 273 -16.18 -2.96 10.10
CA LEU A 273 -15.29 -1.83 10.40
C LEU A 273 -14.23 -1.63 9.32
N ALA A 274 -13.65 -2.71 8.82
CA ALA A 274 -12.66 -2.65 7.73
C ALA A 274 -13.29 -2.04 6.46
N GLN A 275 -14.48 -2.48 6.09
CA GLN A 275 -15.22 -1.94 4.93
C GLN A 275 -15.56 -0.45 5.11
N GLY A 276 -15.98 -0.04 6.32
CA GLY A 276 -16.24 1.37 6.62
C GLY A 276 -14.98 2.24 6.56
N ALA A 277 -13.85 1.74 7.05
CA ALA A 277 -12.58 2.44 6.97
C ALA A 277 -12.10 2.60 5.51
N LEU A 278 -12.28 1.59 4.66
CA LEU A 278 -11.98 1.68 3.22
C LEU A 278 -12.96 2.63 2.51
N ALA A 279 -14.25 2.58 2.85
CA ALA A 279 -15.28 3.47 2.31
C ALA A 279 -15.01 4.94 2.66
N TRP A 280 -14.43 5.22 3.84
CA TRP A 280 -13.97 6.56 4.22
C TRP A 280 -12.87 7.06 3.26
N ILE A 281 -11.86 6.24 2.93
CA ILE A 281 -10.81 6.62 1.99
C ILE A 281 -11.38 6.85 0.59
N LEU A 282 -12.29 5.99 0.13
CA LEU A 282 -12.96 6.14 -1.17
C LEU A 282 -13.75 7.47 -1.25
N ALA A 283 -14.24 7.99 -0.13
CA ALA A 283 -14.93 9.27 -0.05
C ALA A 283 -13.99 10.50 -0.07
N ARG A 284 -12.66 10.29 0.07
CA ARG A 284 -11.68 11.39 0.07
C ARG A 284 -11.32 11.92 -1.32
N GLY A 285 -11.74 11.25 -2.37
CA GLY A 285 -11.56 11.69 -3.75
C GLY A 285 -11.43 10.54 -4.75
N ASP A 286 -11.72 10.85 -6.00
CA ASP A 286 -11.70 9.84 -7.07
C ASP A 286 -10.28 9.39 -7.46
N GLN A 287 -9.24 10.12 -7.04
CA GLN A 287 -7.85 9.76 -7.21
C GLN A 287 -7.33 8.79 -6.12
N MET A 288 -8.11 8.55 -5.04
CA MET A 288 -7.65 7.75 -3.90
C MET A 288 -7.90 6.25 -4.11
N ILE A 289 -6.85 5.45 -3.92
CA ILE A 289 -6.86 3.99 -4.05
C ILE A 289 -6.31 3.38 -2.75
N PRO A 290 -7.15 2.92 -1.81
CA PRO A 290 -6.67 2.21 -0.63
C PRO A 290 -6.08 0.85 -1.01
N ILE A 291 -4.96 0.49 -0.35
CA ILE A 291 -4.24 -0.77 -0.56
C ILE A 291 -4.16 -1.58 0.76
N PRO A 292 -5.30 -2.11 1.26
CA PRO A 292 -5.30 -2.93 2.47
C PRO A 292 -4.45 -4.18 2.30
N GLY A 293 -3.73 -4.55 3.37
CA GLY A 293 -2.97 -5.79 3.46
C GLY A 293 -3.88 -7.01 3.64
N PHE A 294 -3.34 -8.20 3.35
CA PHE A 294 -4.01 -9.47 3.53
C PHE A 294 -3.01 -10.60 3.82
N LYS A 295 -3.48 -11.68 4.45
CA LYS A 295 -2.76 -12.96 4.66
C LYS A 295 -3.64 -14.18 4.32
N SER A 296 -4.95 -13.97 4.12
CA SER A 296 -5.91 -15.07 3.90
C SER A 296 -6.99 -14.68 2.89
N ILE A 297 -7.66 -15.71 2.36
CA ILE A 297 -8.83 -15.54 1.46
C ILE A 297 -9.92 -14.72 2.14
N ALA A 298 -10.25 -15.01 3.40
CA ALA A 298 -11.29 -14.29 4.14
C ALA A 298 -11.03 -12.78 4.25
N GLN A 299 -9.76 -12.37 4.44
CA GLN A 299 -9.40 -10.95 4.47
C GLN A 299 -9.52 -10.29 3.09
N VAL A 300 -9.20 -11.01 2.03
CA VAL A 300 -9.39 -10.53 0.65
C VAL A 300 -10.88 -10.35 0.34
N GLU A 301 -11.72 -11.31 0.70
CA GLU A 301 -13.18 -11.23 0.50
C GLU A 301 -13.78 -10.06 1.29
N GLU A 302 -13.35 -9.85 2.54
CA GLU A 302 -13.78 -8.71 3.34
C GLU A 302 -13.38 -7.37 2.72
N ASN A 303 -12.12 -7.24 2.28
CA ASN A 303 -11.62 -6.02 1.64
C ASN A 303 -12.35 -5.75 0.31
N ALA A 304 -12.50 -6.76 -0.53
CA ALA A 304 -13.16 -6.63 -1.83
C ALA A 304 -14.64 -6.25 -1.72
N ALA A 305 -15.35 -6.77 -0.72
CA ALA A 305 -16.76 -6.44 -0.49
C ALA A 305 -17.00 -4.95 -0.14
N ALA A 306 -15.98 -4.19 0.20
CA ALA A 306 -16.09 -2.73 0.35
C ALA A 306 -16.41 -2.02 -0.98
N LEU A 307 -16.03 -2.61 -2.13
CA LEU A 307 -16.36 -2.10 -3.46
C LEU A 307 -17.88 -2.08 -3.73
N ASP A 308 -18.60 -3.07 -3.22
CA ASP A 308 -20.05 -3.18 -3.41
C ASP A 308 -20.83 -2.12 -2.61
N ARG A 309 -20.22 -1.60 -1.53
CA ARG A 309 -20.83 -0.63 -0.62
C ARG A 309 -20.52 0.82 -1.01
N GLY A 310 -19.46 1.05 -1.78
CA GLY A 310 -19.00 2.36 -2.21
C GLY A 310 -18.51 3.27 -1.07
N PRO A 311 -18.27 4.56 -1.37
CA PRO A 311 -17.78 5.54 -0.39
C PRO A 311 -18.80 5.86 0.71
N LEU A 312 -18.35 6.43 1.82
CA LEU A 312 -19.21 7.04 2.82
C LEU A 312 -19.91 8.28 2.26
N ALA A 313 -21.12 8.56 2.75
CA ALA A 313 -21.86 9.75 2.37
C ALA A 313 -21.26 11.03 3.00
N PRO A 314 -21.46 12.22 2.41
CA PRO A 314 -20.90 13.49 2.90
C PRO A 314 -21.27 13.83 4.35
N ASP A 315 -22.48 13.51 4.77
CA ASP A 315 -22.96 13.69 6.15
C ASP A 315 -22.20 12.80 7.13
N GLN A 316 -21.95 11.54 6.76
CA GLN A 316 -21.13 10.61 7.55
C GLN A 316 -19.67 11.10 7.67
N MET A 317 -19.12 11.65 6.61
CA MET A 317 -17.77 12.24 6.62
C MET A 317 -17.70 13.41 7.58
N GLY A 318 -18.66 14.35 7.53
CA GLY A 318 -18.74 15.49 8.45
C GLY A 318 -18.93 15.09 9.92
N GLU A 319 -19.73 14.05 10.19
CA GLU A 319 -19.91 13.52 11.54
C GLU A 319 -18.62 12.90 12.10
N ILE A 320 -17.89 12.13 11.29
CA ILE A 320 -16.57 11.58 11.66
C ILE A 320 -15.59 12.71 11.98
N ASP A 321 -15.54 13.76 11.15
CA ASP A 321 -14.63 14.89 11.37
C ASP A 321 -14.96 15.63 12.67
N ALA A 322 -16.24 15.82 12.99
CA ALA A 322 -16.68 16.42 14.25
C ALA A 322 -16.30 15.56 15.47
N LEU A 323 -16.51 14.23 15.41
CA LEU A 323 -16.19 13.30 16.50
C LEU A 323 -14.67 13.16 16.73
N LEU A 324 -13.86 13.29 15.68
CA LEU A 324 -12.40 13.23 15.76
C LEU A 324 -11.74 14.62 15.93
N ALA A 325 -12.53 15.68 16.08
CA ALA A 325 -12.08 17.07 16.28
C ALA A 325 -11.10 17.58 15.19
N ARG A 326 -11.45 17.39 13.95
CA ARG A 326 -10.66 17.83 12.79
C ARG A 326 -11.51 18.53 11.73
#